data_e57f5e57d78d0e0398dc8a2a913069c6
#
_entry.id   e57f5e57d78d0e0398dc8a2a913069c6
#
_cell.length_a   1.000
_cell.length_b   1.000
_cell.length_c   1.000
_cell.angle_alpha   90.00
_cell.angle_beta   90.00
_cell.angle_gamma   90.00
#
_symmetry.space_group_name_H-M   'P 1'
#
loop_
_entity.id
_entity.type
_entity.pdbx_description
1 polymer ?
#
loop_
_entity_poly.entity_id
_entity_poly.type
_entity_poly.pdbx_seq_one_letter_code
_entity_poly.pdbx_strand_id
1 'polypeptide(L)'
;MQETTITVEGRCEHRHVAERGTVSLVVGFEGPQRDEVVQRATHAHARMVDQVRALHDPSTGPVTWWSAHRLSVWSRRPWNEHGTQLPLVHHAQVGLEATFADLSRLAEWVEQVAVLDGVTVQGVDWTLTDATRTRLVADARERAVADAVERAGSYARALGLTQVRAVAIAEPGLLGAPDNPAEYEAAVMRGAVADAAAGQLDLKPEEITVASAVHARFVAS
;
A
#
# COMPACT_ATOMS: atom_id res chain seq x y z
N MET A 1 17.15 -27.29 41.74
CA MET A 1 15.95 -26.97 40.95
C MET A 1 16.35 -27.03 39.51
N GLN A 2 15.63 -27.76 38.69
CA GLN A 2 15.97 -27.90 37.27
C GLN A 2 15.41 -26.69 36.52
N GLU A 3 16.27 -25.82 36.03
CA GLU A 3 15.87 -24.69 35.19
C GLU A 3 15.62 -25.18 33.77
N THR A 4 14.52 -24.75 33.19
CA THR A 4 14.14 -25.06 31.81
C THR A 4 14.16 -23.79 30.96
N THR A 5 14.82 -23.86 29.81
CA THR A 5 14.78 -22.76 28.83
C THR A 5 13.58 -22.92 27.90
N ILE A 6 12.78 -21.88 27.79
CA ILE A 6 11.62 -21.78 26.91
C ILE A 6 11.91 -20.69 25.88
N THR A 7 11.88 -21.03 24.60
CA THR A 7 12.00 -20.05 23.51
C THR A 7 10.69 -20.03 22.75
N VAL A 8 10.10 -18.86 22.60
CA VAL A 8 8.79 -18.65 21.94
C VAL A 8 8.83 -17.46 21.01
N GLU A 9 7.94 -17.45 20.06
CA GLU A 9 7.61 -16.31 19.28
C GLU A 9 6.30 -15.71 19.78
N GLY A 10 6.29 -14.39 20.05
CA GLY A 10 5.09 -13.64 20.30
C GLY A 10 4.69 -12.85 19.06
N ARG A 11 3.39 -12.74 18.80
CA ARG A 11 2.83 -12.08 17.62
C ARG A 11 1.67 -11.17 17.98
N CYS A 12 1.53 -10.10 17.23
CA CYS A 12 0.34 -9.26 17.25
C CYS A 12 0.04 -8.74 15.86
N GLU A 13 -1.24 -8.69 15.52
CA GLU A 13 -1.74 -8.14 14.27
C GLU A 13 -2.87 -7.17 14.58
N HIS A 14 -2.80 -5.96 14.05
CA HIS A 14 -3.85 -4.95 14.09
C HIS A 14 -4.37 -4.68 12.70
N ARG A 15 -5.70 -4.57 12.57
CA ARG A 15 -6.35 -4.07 11.35
C ARG A 15 -6.92 -2.70 11.61
N HIS A 16 -6.68 -1.80 10.69
CA HIS A 16 -7.16 -0.43 10.78
C HIS A 16 -7.63 0.03 9.39
N VAL A 17 -8.78 0.68 9.34
CA VAL A 17 -9.29 1.24 8.09
C VAL A 17 -8.31 2.28 7.57
N ALA A 18 -8.10 2.31 6.25
CA ALA A 18 -7.23 3.30 5.62
C ALA A 18 -7.67 4.73 5.96
N GLU A 19 -6.70 5.61 6.14
CA GLU A 19 -6.90 7.04 6.45
C GLU A 19 -6.55 7.93 5.26
N ARG A 20 -5.88 7.37 4.25
CA ARG A 20 -5.47 8.05 3.02
C ARG A 20 -5.68 7.14 1.84
N GLY A 21 -6.05 7.74 0.71
CA GLY A 21 -6.08 7.06 -0.57
C GLY A 21 -5.27 7.87 -1.59
N THR A 22 -4.25 7.25 -2.17
CA THR A 22 -3.49 7.85 -3.28
C THR A 22 -3.99 7.28 -4.58
N VAL A 23 -4.70 8.09 -5.35
CA VAL A 23 -5.16 7.72 -6.68
C VAL A 23 -4.08 8.02 -7.71
N SER A 24 -3.82 7.03 -8.58
CA SER A 24 -2.96 7.17 -9.74
C SER A 24 -3.82 7.14 -11.00
N LEU A 25 -3.66 8.13 -11.87
CA LEU A 25 -4.33 8.18 -13.15
C LEU A 25 -3.39 8.58 -14.27
N VAL A 26 -3.79 8.25 -15.48
CA VAL A 26 -3.07 8.57 -16.71
C VAL A 26 -4.03 9.22 -17.69
N VAL A 27 -3.59 10.31 -18.29
CA VAL A 27 -4.25 10.93 -19.44
C VAL A 27 -3.48 10.54 -20.68
N GLY A 28 -4.13 9.81 -21.60
CA GLY A 28 -3.51 9.30 -22.82
C GLY A 28 -4.38 9.53 -24.05
N PHE A 29 -3.73 9.89 -25.16
CA PHE A 29 -4.38 10.01 -26.46
C PHE A 29 -3.48 9.42 -27.54
N GLU A 30 -4.13 8.97 -28.63
CA GLU A 30 -3.44 8.53 -29.83
C GLU A 30 -4.13 9.08 -31.09
N GLY A 31 -3.36 9.13 -32.20
CA GLY A 31 -3.90 9.62 -33.46
C GLY A 31 -2.82 9.80 -34.53
N PRO A 32 -3.25 10.18 -35.77
CA PRO A 32 -2.36 10.32 -36.91
C PRO A 32 -1.53 11.60 -36.87
N GLN A 33 -1.93 12.60 -36.11
CA GLN A 33 -1.25 13.90 -36.05
C GLN A 33 -0.65 14.12 -34.65
N ARG A 34 0.69 14.24 -34.61
CA ARG A 34 1.45 14.34 -33.36
C ARG A 34 1.00 15.55 -32.49
N ASP A 35 0.86 16.71 -33.15
CA ASP A 35 0.57 17.96 -32.45
C ASP A 35 -0.84 17.94 -31.81
N GLU A 36 -1.84 17.38 -32.50
CA GLU A 36 -3.18 17.20 -31.96
C GLU A 36 -3.20 16.28 -30.72
N VAL A 37 -2.49 15.16 -30.83
CA VAL A 37 -2.39 14.18 -29.72
C VAL A 37 -1.76 14.82 -28.50
N VAL A 38 -0.68 15.58 -28.67
CA VAL A 38 0.00 16.30 -27.59
C VAL A 38 -0.91 17.38 -27.00
N GLN A 39 -1.59 18.16 -27.83
CA GLN A 39 -2.50 19.22 -27.35
C GLN A 39 -3.67 18.63 -26.55
N ARG A 40 -4.29 17.56 -27.02
CA ARG A 40 -5.39 16.89 -26.31
C ARG A 40 -4.93 16.38 -24.96
N ALA A 41 -3.79 15.68 -24.89
CA ALA A 41 -3.24 15.16 -23.65
C ALA A 41 -2.91 16.28 -22.66
N THR A 42 -2.26 17.34 -23.12
CA THR A 42 -1.89 18.48 -22.27
C THR A 42 -3.12 19.23 -21.75
N HIS A 43 -4.13 19.45 -22.60
CA HIS A 43 -5.35 20.14 -22.20
C HIS A 43 -6.16 19.32 -21.18
N ALA A 44 -6.35 18.04 -21.44
CA ALA A 44 -7.06 17.17 -20.50
C ALA A 44 -6.33 17.06 -19.16
N HIS A 45 -4.99 16.91 -19.18
CA HIS A 45 -4.17 16.88 -17.97
C HIS A 45 -4.26 18.20 -17.19
N ALA A 46 -4.19 19.36 -17.85
CA ALA A 46 -4.31 20.66 -17.19
C ALA A 46 -5.63 20.80 -16.41
N ARG A 47 -6.73 20.32 -16.99
CA ARG A 47 -8.02 20.28 -16.29
C ARG A 47 -8.01 19.44 -15.03
N MET A 48 -7.33 18.28 -15.04
CA MET A 48 -7.17 17.43 -13.85
C MET A 48 -6.33 18.12 -12.78
N VAL A 49 -5.22 18.73 -13.19
CA VAL A 49 -4.34 19.51 -12.30
C VAL A 49 -5.09 20.65 -11.64
N ASP A 50 -5.92 21.39 -12.39
CA ASP A 50 -6.70 22.51 -11.84
C ASP A 50 -7.74 22.04 -10.82
N GLN A 51 -8.40 20.90 -11.06
CA GLN A 51 -9.32 20.29 -10.09
C GLN A 51 -8.59 19.86 -8.80
N VAL A 52 -7.48 19.16 -8.93
CA VAL A 52 -6.68 18.71 -7.78
C VAL A 52 -6.14 19.90 -7.01
N ARG A 53 -5.65 20.95 -7.71
CA ARG A 53 -5.15 22.18 -7.09
C ARG A 53 -6.25 22.92 -6.31
N ALA A 54 -7.47 22.92 -6.80
CA ALA A 54 -8.61 23.54 -6.10
C ALA A 54 -9.00 22.80 -4.81
N LEU A 55 -8.69 21.52 -4.71
CA LEU A 55 -8.94 20.67 -3.53
C LEU A 55 -7.73 20.59 -2.59
N HIS A 56 -6.57 21.07 -3.03
CA HIS A 56 -5.32 20.89 -2.32
C HIS A 56 -5.12 21.90 -1.20
N ASP A 57 -5.00 21.38 0.02
CA ASP A 57 -4.41 22.05 1.18
C ASP A 57 -3.70 20.95 1.99
N PRO A 58 -2.36 21.07 2.21
CA PRO A 58 -1.58 20.01 2.87
C PRO A 58 -1.99 19.75 4.31
N SER A 59 -2.67 20.69 4.96
CA SER A 59 -3.04 20.61 6.37
C SER A 59 -4.49 20.22 6.59
N THR A 60 -5.42 20.79 5.81
CA THR A 60 -6.86 20.69 6.07
C THR A 60 -7.70 20.34 4.83
N GLY A 61 -7.08 20.32 3.66
CA GLY A 61 -7.78 20.04 2.40
C GLY A 61 -8.13 18.58 2.19
N PRO A 62 -9.12 18.32 1.32
CA PRO A 62 -9.42 16.96 0.88
C PRO A 62 -8.21 16.26 0.24
N VAL A 63 -7.40 17.00 -0.53
CA VAL A 63 -6.14 16.56 -1.12
C VAL A 63 -4.98 17.13 -0.31
N THR A 64 -4.15 16.26 0.24
CA THR A 64 -3.00 16.65 1.07
C THR A 64 -1.69 16.68 0.30
N TRP A 65 -1.61 15.94 -0.80
CA TRP A 65 -0.44 15.87 -1.67
C TRP A 65 -0.85 15.52 -3.10
N TRP A 66 -0.10 16.01 -4.08
CA TRP A 66 -0.25 15.60 -5.47
C TRP A 66 1.03 15.80 -6.26
N SER A 67 1.15 15.07 -7.38
CA SER A 67 2.28 15.15 -8.32
C SER A 67 1.79 14.99 -9.75
N ALA A 68 2.31 15.81 -10.64
CA ALA A 68 2.10 15.70 -12.08
C ALA A 68 3.37 15.15 -12.73
N HIS A 69 3.22 14.09 -13.51
CA HIS A 69 4.33 13.42 -14.16
C HIS A 69 4.72 14.11 -15.49
N ARG A 70 5.85 13.70 -16.05
CA ARG A 70 6.30 14.20 -17.34
C ARG A 70 5.41 13.69 -18.46
N LEU A 71 5.14 14.54 -19.45
CA LEU A 71 4.52 14.13 -20.70
C LEU A 71 5.47 13.20 -21.47
N SER A 72 5.01 12.03 -21.81
CA SER A 72 5.68 11.07 -22.70
C SER A 72 5.03 11.09 -24.05
N VAL A 73 5.83 11.23 -25.12
CA VAL A 73 5.34 11.27 -26.50
C VAL A 73 6.18 10.34 -27.35
N TRP A 74 5.52 9.38 -27.98
CA TRP A 74 6.19 8.43 -28.89
C TRP A 74 5.33 8.17 -30.12
N SER A 75 5.89 7.44 -31.10
CA SER A 75 5.20 7.06 -32.32
C SER A 75 5.55 5.63 -32.68
N ARG A 76 4.57 4.87 -33.08
CA ARG A 76 4.78 3.51 -33.57
C ARG A 76 3.94 3.24 -34.81
N ARG A 77 4.37 2.26 -35.63
CA ARG A 77 3.53 1.72 -36.68
C ARG A 77 2.78 0.51 -36.13
N PRO A 78 1.46 0.44 -36.29
CA PRO A 78 0.73 -0.78 -35.97
C PRO A 78 1.23 -1.92 -36.86
N TRP A 79 1.34 -3.10 -36.26
CA TRP A 79 1.64 -4.32 -37.01
C TRP A 79 0.38 -4.81 -37.74
N ASN A 80 0.53 -5.39 -38.92
CA ASN A 80 -0.54 -6.11 -39.59
C ASN A 80 -0.04 -7.40 -40.26
N GLU A 81 -0.92 -8.36 -40.43
CA GLU A 81 -0.62 -9.69 -40.98
C GLU A 81 -0.29 -9.67 -42.46
N HIS A 82 -0.67 -8.63 -43.18
CA HIS A 82 -0.52 -8.52 -44.63
C HIS A 82 0.79 -7.87 -45.09
N GLY A 83 1.70 -7.54 -44.17
CA GLY A 83 3.00 -6.93 -44.51
C GLY A 83 2.91 -5.51 -45.06
N THR A 84 1.73 -4.90 -45.09
CA THR A 84 1.53 -3.53 -45.56
C THR A 84 2.03 -2.54 -44.52
N GLN A 85 2.84 -1.56 -44.90
CA GLN A 85 3.32 -0.54 -43.99
C GLN A 85 2.19 0.46 -43.62
N LEU A 86 1.60 0.30 -42.45
CA LEU A 86 0.56 1.21 -41.97
C LEU A 86 1.14 2.59 -41.62
N PRO A 87 0.34 3.68 -41.63
CA PRO A 87 0.74 4.98 -41.12
C PRO A 87 1.24 4.95 -39.68
N LEU A 88 2.08 5.94 -39.34
CA LEU A 88 2.50 6.17 -37.97
C LEU A 88 1.30 6.58 -37.10
N VAL A 89 1.20 5.98 -35.92
CA VAL A 89 0.31 6.41 -34.87
C VAL A 89 1.14 7.08 -33.78
N HIS A 90 0.78 8.30 -33.47
CA HIS A 90 1.41 9.09 -32.41
C HIS A 90 0.64 8.90 -31.10
N HIS A 91 1.37 8.79 -30.01
CA HIS A 91 0.81 8.63 -28.66
C HIS A 91 1.36 9.74 -27.77
N ALA A 92 0.53 10.27 -26.89
CA ALA A 92 0.94 11.16 -25.82
C ALA A 92 0.28 10.70 -24.52
N GLN A 93 1.06 10.65 -23.45
CA GLN A 93 0.61 10.18 -22.16
C GLN A 93 1.24 11.00 -21.04
N VAL A 94 0.44 11.34 -20.02
CA VAL A 94 0.91 12.05 -18.84
C VAL A 94 0.17 11.55 -17.61
N GLY A 95 0.90 11.31 -16.51
CA GLY A 95 0.35 10.80 -15.25
C GLY A 95 0.05 11.92 -14.27
N LEU A 96 -0.86 11.64 -13.35
CA LEU A 96 -1.17 12.45 -12.18
C LEU A 96 -1.41 11.53 -10.99
N GLU A 97 -0.86 11.89 -9.85
CA GLU A 97 -1.12 11.24 -8.57
C GLU A 97 -1.66 12.26 -7.57
N ALA A 98 -2.63 11.85 -6.76
CA ALA A 98 -3.18 12.70 -5.71
C ALA A 98 -3.54 11.88 -4.47
N THR A 99 -3.08 12.33 -3.29
CA THR A 99 -3.38 11.71 -2.01
C THR A 99 -4.50 12.46 -1.32
N PHE A 100 -5.59 11.76 -1.07
CA PHE A 100 -6.76 12.27 -0.40
C PHE A 100 -6.77 11.90 1.09
N ALA A 101 -7.11 12.88 1.91
CA ALA A 101 -7.45 12.69 3.32
C ALA A 101 -8.96 12.46 3.52
N ASP A 102 -9.78 13.04 2.65
CA ASP A 102 -11.20 12.80 2.59
C ASP A 102 -11.51 11.73 1.54
N LEU A 103 -11.79 10.52 2.01
CA LEU A 103 -12.01 9.35 1.16
C LEU A 103 -13.35 9.40 0.42
N SER A 104 -14.34 10.14 0.95
CA SER A 104 -15.61 10.38 0.24
C SER A 104 -15.38 11.31 -0.96
N ARG A 105 -14.58 12.34 -0.78
CA ARG A 105 -14.18 13.23 -1.87
C ARG A 105 -13.30 12.54 -2.91
N LEU A 106 -12.48 11.58 -2.48
CA LEU A 106 -11.72 10.74 -3.42
C LEU A 106 -12.67 9.96 -4.33
N ALA A 107 -13.67 9.28 -3.76
CA ALA A 107 -14.64 8.49 -4.53
C ALA A 107 -15.40 9.38 -5.54
N GLU A 108 -15.97 10.51 -5.07
CA GLU A 108 -16.65 11.47 -5.93
C GLU A 108 -15.75 11.97 -7.08
N TRP A 109 -14.50 12.30 -6.77
CA TRP A 109 -13.57 12.80 -7.78
C TRP A 109 -13.18 11.74 -8.79
N VAL A 110 -12.93 10.50 -8.35
CA VAL A 110 -12.63 9.38 -9.25
C VAL A 110 -13.79 9.10 -10.20
N GLU A 111 -15.03 9.08 -9.71
CA GLU A 111 -16.22 8.92 -10.55
C GLU A 111 -16.32 10.03 -11.61
N GLN A 112 -16.03 11.27 -11.25
CA GLN A 112 -16.07 12.40 -12.16
C GLN A 112 -14.98 12.33 -13.26
N VAL A 113 -13.77 11.89 -12.90
CA VAL A 113 -12.65 11.86 -13.85
C VAL A 113 -12.63 10.59 -14.70
N ALA A 114 -13.17 9.48 -14.20
CA ALA A 114 -13.19 8.20 -14.92
C ALA A 114 -14.03 8.23 -16.22
N VAL A 115 -14.99 9.15 -16.33
CA VAL A 115 -15.82 9.31 -17.53
C VAL A 115 -15.22 10.29 -18.55
N LEU A 116 -14.10 10.93 -18.25
CA LEU A 116 -13.47 11.90 -19.14
C LEU A 116 -12.66 11.20 -20.24
N ASP A 117 -12.76 11.74 -21.44
CA ASP A 117 -12.03 11.21 -22.59
C ASP A 117 -10.52 11.23 -22.37
N GLY A 118 -9.88 10.11 -22.66
CA GLY A 118 -8.45 9.90 -22.49
C GLY A 118 -7.97 9.67 -21.06
N VAL A 119 -8.84 9.68 -20.06
CA VAL A 119 -8.49 9.43 -18.66
C VAL A 119 -8.62 7.94 -18.33
N THR A 120 -7.58 7.38 -17.73
CA THR A 120 -7.57 6.02 -17.19
C THR A 120 -7.14 6.08 -15.73
N VAL A 121 -8.02 5.64 -14.82
CA VAL A 121 -7.69 5.43 -13.41
C VAL A 121 -6.94 4.11 -13.29
N GLN A 122 -5.72 4.13 -12.78
CA GLN A 122 -4.87 2.94 -12.64
C GLN A 122 -5.15 2.19 -11.35
N GLY A 123 -5.52 2.92 -10.30
CA GLY A 123 -5.82 2.35 -8.99
C GLY A 123 -5.80 3.37 -7.88
N VAL A 124 -6.08 2.88 -6.67
CA VAL A 124 -5.96 3.65 -5.42
C VAL A 124 -5.13 2.84 -4.44
N ASP A 125 -4.03 3.44 -3.96
CA ASP A 125 -3.21 2.89 -2.89
C ASP A 125 -3.72 3.41 -1.54
N TRP A 126 -4.12 2.48 -0.69
CA TRP A 126 -4.66 2.78 0.63
C TRP A 126 -3.56 2.81 1.69
N THR A 127 -3.50 3.88 2.47
CA THR A 127 -2.45 4.03 3.50
C THR A 127 -3.00 4.60 4.80
N LEU A 128 -2.20 4.43 5.87
CA LEU A 128 -2.38 5.11 7.15
C LEU A 128 -1.57 6.40 7.16
N THR A 129 -1.96 7.35 8.01
CA THR A 129 -1.07 8.46 8.35
C THR A 129 0.16 7.96 9.10
N ASP A 130 1.29 8.67 8.99
CA ASP A 130 2.53 8.31 9.69
C ASP A 130 2.33 8.24 11.20
N ALA A 131 1.53 9.15 11.76
CA ALA A 131 1.21 9.17 13.18
C ALA A 131 0.46 7.89 13.61
N THR A 132 -0.59 7.49 12.88
CA THR A 132 -1.34 6.27 13.16
C THR A 132 -0.48 5.04 12.96
N ARG A 133 0.28 4.98 11.86
CA ARG A 133 1.21 3.87 11.60
C ARG A 133 2.21 3.71 12.75
N THR A 134 2.87 4.80 13.16
CA THR A 134 3.85 4.77 14.26
C THR A 134 3.24 4.29 15.57
N ARG A 135 2.05 4.79 15.92
CA ARG A 135 1.32 4.38 17.11
C ARG A 135 0.94 2.90 17.07
N LEU A 136 0.39 2.42 15.95
CA LEU A 136 -0.03 1.02 15.79
C LEU A 136 1.17 0.06 15.80
N VAL A 137 2.30 0.45 15.22
CA VAL A 137 3.53 -0.36 15.29
C VAL A 137 4.04 -0.48 16.71
N ALA A 138 4.03 0.62 17.49
CA ALA A 138 4.43 0.58 18.90
C ALA A 138 3.50 -0.34 19.72
N ASP A 139 2.19 -0.18 19.59
CA ASP A 139 1.19 -1.02 20.27
C ASP A 139 1.31 -2.51 19.84
N ALA A 140 1.53 -2.78 18.58
CA ALA A 140 1.73 -4.15 18.09
C ALA A 140 3.00 -4.81 18.69
N ARG A 141 4.09 -4.05 18.84
CA ARG A 141 5.31 -4.53 19.51
C ARG A 141 5.07 -4.87 20.98
N GLU A 142 4.41 -3.98 21.71
CA GLU A 142 4.09 -4.22 23.13
C GLU A 142 3.22 -5.49 23.31
N ARG A 143 2.22 -5.66 22.46
CA ARG A 143 1.34 -6.84 22.53
C ARG A 143 2.03 -8.12 22.06
N ALA A 144 2.94 -8.06 21.08
CA ALA A 144 3.74 -9.20 20.71
C ALA A 144 4.63 -9.69 21.86
N VAL A 145 5.19 -8.75 22.64
CA VAL A 145 5.93 -9.11 23.86
C VAL A 145 5.03 -9.74 24.91
N ALA A 146 3.83 -9.19 25.13
CA ALA A 146 2.85 -9.75 26.07
C ALA A 146 2.42 -11.18 25.65
N ASP A 147 2.16 -11.43 24.37
CA ASP A 147 1.87 -12.75 23.83
C ASP A 147 3.03 -13.73 24.06
N ALA A 148 4.28 -13.31 23.86
CA ALA A 148 5.44 -14.15 24.15
C ALA A 148 5.52 -14.55 25.63
N VAL A 149 5.27 -13.61 26.56
CA VAL A 149 5.25 -13.87 28.00
C VAL A 149 4.12 -14.83 28.37
N GLU A 150 2.92 -14.64 27.83
CA GLU A 150 1.77 -15.52 28.07
C GLU A 150 2.04 -16.95 27.60
N ARG A 151 2.59 -17.11 26.39
CA ARG A 151 2.98 -18.42 25.82
C ARG A 151 4.02 -19.11 26.69
N ALA A 152 5.08 -18.39 27.08
CA ALA A 152 6.11 -18.95 27.94
C ALA A 152 5.55 -19.39 29.29
N GLY A 153 4.65 -18.59 29.90
CA GLY A 153 3.96 -18.95 31.11
C GLY A 153 3.05 -20.19 30.98
N SER A 154 2.41 -20.35 29.83
CA SER A 154 1.57 -21.52 29.53
C SER A 154 2.42 -22.79 29.43
N TYR A 155 3.57 -22.76 28.76
CA TYR A 155 4.50 -23.90 28.71
C TYR A 155 5.10 -24.20 30.07
N ALA A 156 5.51 -23.20 30.86
CA ALA A 156 6.03 -23.39 32.22
C ALA A 156 5.01 -24.11 33.11
N ARG A 157 3.76 -23.64 33.12
CA ARG A 157 2.69 -24.28 33.90
C ARG A 157 2.45 -25.74 33.51
N ALA A 158 2.49 -26.04 32.18
CA ALA A 158 2.32 -27.41 31.71
C ALA A 158 3.45 -28.34 32.15
N LEU A 159 4.64 -27.79 32.45
CA LEU A 159 5.80 -28.51 32.98
C LEU A 159 5.82 -28.54 34.52
N GLY A 160 4.82 -27.97 35.19
CA GLY A 160 4.76 -27.86 36.63
C GLY A 160 5.68 -26.78 37.24
N LEU A 161 6.17 -25.86 36.39
CA LEU A 161 7.02 -24.75 36.80
C LEU A 161 6.15 -23.50 37.05
N THR A 162 6.52 -22.69 38.04
CA THR A 162 5.67 -21.59 38.52
C THR A 162 6.23 -20.19 38.20
N GLN A 163 7.52 -20.11 37.96
CA GLN A 163 8.18 -18.83 37.67
C GLN A 163 8.73 -18.82 36.26
N VAL A 164 8.54 -17.69 35.60
CA VAL A 164 9.07 -17.45 34.24
C VAL A 164 9.77 -16.08 34.23
N ARG A 165 11.02 -16.06 33.83
CA ARG A 165 11.83 -14.84 33.71
C ARG A 165 12.41 -14.70 32.32
N ALA A 166 12.18 -13.57 31.67
CA ALA A 166 12.78 -13.26 30.39
C ALA A 166 14.31 -13.10 30.52
N VAL A 167 15.06 -13.69 29.60
CA VAL A 167 16.52 -13.61 29.55
C VAL A 167 17.02 -13.03 28.24
N ALA A 168 16.22 -13.08 27.17
CA ALA A 168 16.55 -12.46 25.90
C ALA A 168 15.26 -12.14 25.13
N ILE A 169 15.28 -11.05 24.40
CA ILE A 169 14.26 -10.66 23.44
C ILE A 169 14.94 -10.09 22.20
N ALA A 170 14.46 -10.43 21.03
CA ALA A 170 14.96 -9.94 19.75
C ALA A 170 13.87 -9.94 18.71
N GLU A 171 14.07 -9.16 17.65
CA GLU A 171 13.29 -9.32 16.45
C GLU A 171 13.54 -10.70 15.82
N PRO A 172 12.58 -11.24 15.04
CA PRO A 172 12.70 -12.56 14.41
C PRO A 172 14.03 -12.72 13.67
N GLY A 173 14.64 -13.92 13.83
CA GLY A 173 15.94 -14.24 13.22
C GLY A 173 17.18 -13.78 14.01
N LEU A 174 17.05 -12.90 15.01
CA LEU A 174 18.22 -12.38 15.75
C LEU A 174 18.61 -13.16 17.01
N LEU A 175 17.81 -14.13 17.46
CA LEU A 175 18.13 -14.99 18.61
C LEU A 175 18.98 -16.24 18.28
N GLY A 176 19.54 -16.32 17.07
CA GLY A 176 20.51 -17.35 16.72
C GLY A 176 19.92 -18.71 16.36
N ALA A 177 18.64 -18.80 16.01
CA ALA A 177 18.11 -19.91 15.23
C ALA A 177 18.25 -19.57 13.73
N PRO A 178 18.64 -20.51 12.85
CA PRO A 178 18.64 -20.27 11.42
C PRO A 178 17.18 -20.24 10.92
N ASP A 179 16.49 -19.13 11.08
CA ASP A 179 15.22 -18.89 10.44
C ASP A 179 15.47 -18.58 8.97
N ASN A 180 14.78 -19.29 8.10
CA ASN A 180 14.86 -19.10 6.66
C ASN A 180 14.35 -17.69 6.31
N PRO A 181 15.19 -16.74 5.86
CA PRO A 181 14.78 -15.35 5.62
C PRO A 181 13.71 -15.21 4.53
N ALA A 182 13.51 -16.26 3.71
CA ALA A 182 12.54 -16.26 2.61
C ALA A 182 11.07 -16.27 3.06
N GLU A 183 10.75 -16.70 4.28
CA GLU A 183 9.36 -16.69 4.76
C GLU A 183 8.93 -15.36 5.35
N TYR A 184 9.86 -14.52 5.79
CA TYR A 184 9.55 -13.25 6.46
C TYR A 184 9.23 -12.12 5.47
N GLU A 185 9.91 -12.05 4.32
CA GLU A 185 9.59 -11.09 3.26
C GLU A 185 8.23 -11.35 2.62
N ALA A 186 7.77 -12.61 2.56
CA ALA A 186 6.48 -12.97 1.99
C ALA A 186 5.27 -12.54 2.85
N ALA A 187 5.44 -12.30 4.15
CA ALA A 187 4.37 -11.87 5.04
C ALA A 187 4.12 -10.35 4.99
N VAL A 188 5.17 -9.57 4.68
CA VAL A 188 5.09 -8.10 4.59
C VAL A 188 4.54 -7.64 3.23
N MET A 189 4.65 -8.48 2.19
CA MET A 189 4.28 -8.15 0.80
C MET A 189 2.88 -8.62 0.35
N ARG A 190 2.05 -9.15 1.23
CA ARG A 190 0.66 -9.46 0.87
C ARG A 190 -0.26 -8.26 1.07
N GLY A 191 0.02 -7.18 0.33
CA GLY A 191 -1.00 -6.24 -0.07
C GLY A 191 -1.89 -6.92 -1.11
N ALA A 192 -3.19 -6.99 -0.84
CA ALA A 192 -4.16 -7.65 -1.69
C ALA A 192 -4.11 -7.09 -3.11
N VAL A 193 -3.95 -7.97 -4.10
CA VAL A 193 -4.24 -7.66 -5.49
C VAL A 193 -5.77 -7.63 -5.59
N ALA A 194 -6.34 -6.44 -5.69
CA ALA A 194 -7.76 -6.27 -5.92
C ALA A 194 -8.11 -6.78 -7.32
N ASP A 195 -8.97 -7.76 -7.38
CA ASP A 195 -9.56 -8.30 -8.60
C ASP A 195 -10.50 -7.23 -9.18
N ALA A 196 -10.11 -6.62 -10.29
CA ALA A 196 -10.90 -5.58 -10.95
C ALA A 196 -12.08 -6.22 -11.70
N ALA A 197 -13.16 -6.47 -10.98
CA ALA A 197 -14.45 -6.76 -11.58
C ALA A 197 -15.07 -5.45 -12.10
N ALA A 198 -15.31 -5.40 -13.40
CA ALA A 198 -16.01 -4.31 -14.06
C ALA A 198 -17.47 -4.22 -13.58
N GLY A 199 -17.76 -3.29 -12.72
CA GLY A 199 -19.07 -2.94 -12.19
C GLY A 199 -18.88 -1.86 -11.16
N GLN A 200 -19.64 -0.79 -11.24
CA GLN A 200 -19.74 0.37 -10.36
C GLN A 200 -18.53 0.50 -9.39
N LEU A 201 -17.69 1.48 -9.58
CA LEU A 201 -16.48 1.71 -8.76
C LEU A 201 -16.90 1.98 -7.31
N ASP A 202 -17.14 0.93 -6.54
CA ASP A 202 -17.33 1.02 -5.09
C ASP A 202 -15.93 1.12 -4.46
N LEU A 203 -15.41 2.35 -4.39
CA LEU A 203 -14.12 2.66 -3.75
C LEU A 203 -14.27 2.59 -2.24
N LYS A 204 -14.35 1.37 -1.74
CA LYS A 204 -14.37 1.10 -0.30
C LYS A 204 -12.92 1.11 0.23
N PRO A 205 -12.62 1.94 1.26
CA PRO A 205 -11.31 1.92 1.91
C PRO A 205 -10.97 0.52 2.44
N GLU A 206 -9.78 0.04 2.12
CA GLU A 206 -9.29 -1.24 2.59
C GLU A 206 -8.84 -1.18 4.06
N GLU A 207 -8.86 -2.34 4.72
CA GLU A 207 -8.22 -2.50 6.02
C GLU A 207 -6.73 -2.77 5.85
N ILE A 208 -5.92 -1.97 6.54
CA ILE A 208 -4.47 -2.10 6.52
C ILE A 208 -4.06 -2.89 7.75
N THR A 209 -3.31 -3.96 7.51
CA THR A 209 -2.77 -4.81 8.56
C THR A 209 -1.41 -4.27 9.01
N VAL A 210 -1.27 -4.04 10.31
CA VAL A 210 0.00 -3.72 10.98
C VAL A 210 0.32 -4.88 11.90
N ALA A 211 1.40 -5.60 11.62
CA ALA A 211 1.82 -6.75 12.39
C ALA A 211 3.20 -6.54 13.04
N SER A 212 3.41 -7.18 14.18
CA SER A 212 4.71 -7.28 14.84
C SER A 212 4.92 -8.70 15.38
N ALA A 213 6.16 -9.16 15.36
CA ALA A 213 6.57 -10.40 15.97
C ALA A 213 7.87 -10.20 16.75
N VAL A 214 8.05 -10.96 17.81
CA VAL A 214 9.27 -10.98 18.63
C VAL A 214 9.64 -12.39 18.99
N HIS A 215 10.92 -12.71 18.94
CA HIS A 215 11.47 -13.92 19.55
C HIS A 215 11.91 -13.62 20.97
N ALA A 216 11.48 -14.44 21.91
CA ALA A 216 11.80 -14.25 23.32
C ALA A 216 12.26 -15.58 23.95
N ARG A 217 13.29 -15.51 24.80
CA ARG A 217 13.83 -16.63 25.56
C ARG A 217 13.60 -16.37 27.04
N PHE A 218 13.10 -17.39 27.70
CA PHE A 218 12.77 -17.36 29.13
C PHE A 218 13.46 -18.51 29.84
N VAL A 219 13.72 -18.34 31.13
CA VAL A 219 14.07 -19.41 32.07
C VAL A 219 12.88 -19.60 32.99
N ALA A 220 12.46 -20.84 33.13
CA ALA A 220 11.38 -21.26 34.00
C ALA A 220 11.89 -22.16 35.12
N SER A 221 11.36 -21.99 36.33
CA SER A 221 11.71 -22.76 37.53
C SER A 221 10.51 -23.07 38.42
#